data_32675b52889582bc3f57ad84bcf9f3f9
#
_entry.id   32675b52889582bc3f57ad84bcf9f3f9
#
_cell.length_a   1.000
_cell.length_b   1.000
_cell.length_c   1.000
_cell.angle_alpha   90.00
_cell.angle_beta   90.00
_cell.angle_gamma   90.00
#
_symmetry.space_group_name_H-M   'P 1'
#
loop_
_entity.id
_entity.type
_entity.pdbx_description
1 polymer ?
#
loop_
_entity_poly.entity_id
_entity_poly.type
_entity_poly.pdbx_seq_one_letter_code
_entity_poly.pdbx_strand_id
1 'polypeptide(L)'
;LMALDRTGRVQPVIAQEGAICDFDVAHGEAVFTALWDTIPMELYRARLDDAKDARRITRLNDDLMAGRYIAKPVGHRFSFEGWDIDGWVLLPEDFDEKKRYPALLNIHGGPNAVFSTAYSHEMQVWAAQGYVAFYCNPVGSEGRGDAFMNIHGDFGGADYRCIMRFTDYILEQYPQIDR
;
A
#
# COMPACT_ATOMS: atom_id res chain seq x y z
N LEU A 1 3.51 -13.67 -3.95
CA LEU A 1 3.02 -15.03 -4.19
C LEU A 1 3.83 -16.01 -3.35
N MET A 2 3.15 -16.92 -2.67
CA MET A 2 3.76 -17.93 -1.80
C MET A 2 3.45 -19.33 -2.35
N ALA A 3 4.38 -20.25 -2.23
CA ALA A 3 4.16 -21.67 -2.52
C ALA A 3 4.07 -22.46 -1.22
N LEU A 4 3.12 -23.38 -1.15
CA LEU A 4 2.96 -24.36 -0.08
C LEU A 4 3.28 -25.74 -0.64
N ASP A 5 4.28 -26.42 -0.08
CA ASP A 5 4.62 -27.77 -0.47
C ASP A 5 3.77 -28.81 0.28
N ARG A 6 3.90 -30.09 -0.11
CA ARG A 6 3.15 -31.22 0.49
C ARG A 6 3.53 -31.51 1.96
N THR A 7 4.59 -30.91 2.45
CA THR A 7 5.04 -31.04 3.85
C THR A 7 4.51 -29.92 4.73
N GLY A 8 3.78 -28.96 4.15
CA GLY A 8 3.27 -27.79 4.85
C GLY A 8 4.27 -26.63 4.92
N ARG A 9 5.41 -26.71 4.21
CA ARG A 9 6.39 -25.62 4.17
C ARG A 9 5.93 -24.53 3.21
N VAL A 10 5.89 -23.31 3.71
CA VAL A 10 5.59 -22.12 2.93
C VAL A 10 6.89 -21.42 2.54
N GLN A 11 7.01 -21.02 1.27
CA GLN A 11 8.15 -20.26 0.77
C GLN A 11 7.71 -19.19 -0.23
N PRO A 12 8.38 -18.02 -0.26
CA PRO A 12 8.07 -16.99 -1.23
C PRO A 12 8.48 -17.45 -2.65
N VAL A 13 7.59 -17.25 -3.61
CA VAL A 13 7.84 -17.40 -5.05
C VAL A 13 8.05 -16.03 -5.69
N ILE A 14 7.30 -15.04 -5.26
CA ILE A 14 7.45 -13.66 -5.68
C ILE A 14 7.33 -12.81 -4.41
N ALA A 15 8.40 -12.08 -4.07
CA ALA A 15 8.53 -11.33 -2.82
C ALA A 15 8.72 -9.82 -3.04
N GLN A 16 8.28 -9.28 -4.19
CA GLN A 16 8.32 -7.84 -4.42
C GLN A 16 7.19 -7.11 -3.69
N GLU A 17 7.45 -5.88 -3.28
CA GLU A 17 6.44 -4.99 -2.71
C GLU A 17 5.42 -4.59 -3.78
N GLY A 18 4.14 -4.56 -3.41
CA GLY A 18 3.02 -4.27 -4.30
C GLY A 18 1.86 -5.21 -4.05
N ALA A 19 0.91 -5.24 -4.96
CA ALA A 19 -0.25 -6.11 -4.89
C ALA A 19 -0.33 -7.01 -6.12
N ILE A 20 -0.31 -8.34 -5.92
CA ILE A 20 -0.69 -9.34 -6.92
C ILE A 20 -2.19 -9.53 -6.79
N CYS A 21 -2.94 -9.27 -7.89
CA CYS A 21 -4.39 -9.29 -7.87
C CYS A 21 -4.95 -10.64 -8.31
N ASP A 22 -4.33 -11.26 -9.31
CA ASP A 22 -4.72 -12.57 -9.83
C ASP A 22 -3.52 -13.28 -10.44
N PHE A 23 -3.53 -14.62 -10.52
CA PHE A 23 -2.45 -15.39 -11.10
C PHE A 23 -2.90 -16.75 -11.62
N ASP A 24 -2.16 -17.26 -12.58
CA ASP A 24 -2.21 -18.66 -13.02
C ASP A 24 -0.81 -19.25 -13.12
N VAL A 25 -0.71 -20.57 -13.01
CA VAL A 25 0.56 -21.31 -12.96
C VAL A 25 0.55 -22.47 -13.95
N ALA A 26 1.53 -22.52 -14.84
CA ALA A 26 1.73 -23.62 -15.75
C ALA A 26 3.22 -23.81 -16.08
N HIS A 27 3.65 -25.03 -16.32
CA HIS A 27 4.99 -25.38 -16.82
C HIS A 27 6.16 -24.74 -16.06
N GLY A 28 6.02 -24.57 -14.73
CA GLY A 28 7.07 -23.98 -13.90
C GLY A 28 7.14 -22.45 -13.94
N GLU A 29 6.15 -21.81 -14.54
CA GLU A 29 6.01 -20.36 -14.60
C GLU A 29 4.69 -19.89 -13.98
N ALA A 30 4.68 -18.68 -13.43
CA ALA A 30 3.47 -17.94 -13.05
C ALA A 30 3.27 -16.78 -14.01
N VAL A 31 2.02 -16.55 -14.42
CA VAL A 31 1.56 -15.33 -15.06
C VAL A 31 0.57 -14.68 -14.10
N PHE A 32 0.71 -13.38 -13.87
CA PHE A 32 -0.08 -12.69 -12.87
C PHE A 32 -0.28 -11.22 -13.18
N THR A 33 -1.38 -10.65 -12.69
CA THR A 33 -1.62 -9.22 -12.71
C THR A 33 -1.13 -8.60 -11.41
N ALA A 34 -0.47 -7.46 -11.50
CA ALA A 34 0.05 -6.76 -10.33
C ALA A 34 0.07 -5.24 -10.47
N LEU A 35 0.03 -4.58 -9.32
CA LEU A 35 0.28 -3.17 -9.10
C LEU A 35 1.65 -3.04 -8.43
N TRP A 36 2.72 -2.76 -9.20
CA TRP A 36 4.09 -2.65 -8.71
C TRP A 36 4.71 -1.29 -9.02
N ASP A 37 5.60 -0.85 -8.14
CA ASP A 37 6.42 0.36 -8.33
C ASP A 37 5.59 1.60 -8.69
N THR A 38 4.39 1.74 -8.13
CA THR A 38 3.46 2.81 -8.47
C THR A 38 2.97 2.79 -9.93
N ILE A 39 3.08 1.64 -10.61
CA ILE A 39 2.55 1.42 -11.96
C ILE A 39 1.12 0.89 -11.84
N PRO A 40 0.15 1.40 -12.63
CA PRO A 40 -1.16 0.79 -12.76
C PRO A 40 -1.07 -0.68 -13.18
N MET A 41 -2.16 -1.42 -12.97
CA MET A 41 -2.19 -2.86 -13.20
C MET A 41 -1.65 -3.24 -14.58
N GLU A 42 -0.67 -4.14 -14.56
CA GLU A 42 -0.04 -4.74 -15.73
C GLU A 42 0.05 -6.25 -15.55
N LEU A 43 0.31 -6.96 -16.64
CA LEU A 43 0.56 -8.39 -16.63
C LEU A 43 2.06 -8.65 -16.49
N TYR A 44 2.38 -9.61 -15.65
CA TYR A 44 3.75 -10.05 -15.36
C TYR A 44 3.88 -11.55 -15.54
N ARG A 45 5.11 -12.01 -15.71
CA ARG A 45 5.46 -13.42 -15.62
C ARG A 45 6.69 -13.60 -14.74
N ALA A 46 6.79 -14.74 -14.09
CA ALA A 46 7.96 -15.15 -13.32
C ALA A 46 8.15 -16.69 -13.38
N ARG A 47 9.38 -17.14 -13.26
CA ARG A 47 9.67 -18.53 -13.02
C ARG A 47 9.42 -18.87 -11.55
N LEU A 48 8.90 -20.05 -11.28
CA LEU A 48 8.61 -20.48 -9.89
C LEU A 48 9.87 -20.86 -9.10
N ASP A 49 10.98 -21.15 -9.78
CA ASP A 49 12.27 -21.49 -9.18
C ASP A 49 13.21 -20.29 -9.01
N ASP A 50 12.83 -19.12 -9.49
CA ASP A 50 13.60 -17.87 -9.37
C ASP A 50 12.70 -16.68 -9.03
N ALA A 51 12.58 -16.38 -7.74
CA ALA A 51 11.77 -15.28 -7.23
C ALA A 51 12.16 -13.88 -7.76
N LYS A 52 13.33 -13.75 -8.41
CA LYS A 52 13.84 -12.51 -8.97
C LYS A 52 13.56 -12.37 -10.48
N ASP A 53 13.08 -13.42 -11.13
CA ASP A 53 12.82 -13.43 -12.59
C ASP A 53 11.48 -12.76 -12.97
N ALA A 54 10.82 -12.07 -12.05
CA ALA A 54 9.55 -11.42 -12.35
C ALA A 54 9.73 -10.26 -13.36
N ARG A 55 9.00 -10.32 -14.49
CA ARG A 55 9.10 -9.36 -15.60
C ARG A 55 7.74 -8.89 -16.05
N ARG A 56 7.59 -7.59 -16.23
CA ARG A 56 6.40 -7.00 -16.84
C ARG A 56 6.34 -7.39 -18.34
N ILE A 57 5.19 -7.90 -18.78
CA ILE A 57 4.97 -8.33 -20.19
C ILE A 57 3.97 -7.45 -20.94
N THR A 58 3.18 -6.64 -20.26
CA THR A 58 2.33 -5.61 -20.90
C THR A 58 2.79 -4.21 -20.56
N ARG A 59 2.37 -3.24 -21.37
CA ARG A 59 2.66 -1.81 -21.22
C ARG A 59 1.42 -0.98 -21.56
N LEU A 60 0.27 -1.42 -21.01
CA LEU A 60 -1.04 -0.84 -21.35
C LEU A 60 -1.19 0.60 -20.89
N ASN A 61 -0.46 0.97 -19.83
CA ASN A 61 -0.57 2.28 -19.19
C ASN A 61 0.61 3.22 -19.48
N ASP A 62 1.66 2.78 -20.19
CA ASP A 62 2.87 3.58 -20.38
C ASP A 62 2.59 4.93 -21.04
N ASP A 63 1.78 4.96 -22.09
CA ASP A 63 1.43 6.21 -22.80
C ASP A 63 0.58 7.15 -21.92
N LEU A 64 -0.32 6.60 -21.12
CA LEU A 64 -1.15 7.37 -20.20
C LEU A 64 -0.34 7.95 -19.04
N MET A 65 0.69 7.26 -18.61
CA MET A 65 1.53 7.66 -17.48
C MET A 65 2.69 8.58 -17.91
N ALA A 66 3.02 8.60 -19.19
CA ALA A 66 4.13 9.38 -19.73
C ALA A 66 3.97 10.89 -19.44
N GLY A 67 4.98 11.48 -18.82
CA GLY A 67 5.00 12.90 -18.47
C GLY A 67 4.05 13.33 -17.36
N ARG A 68 3.43 12.38 -16.63
CA ARG A 68 2.61 12.67 -15.47
C ARG A 68 3.42 12.50 -14.17
N TYR A 69 3.16 13.35 -13.22
CA TYR A 69 3.66 13.15 -11.87
C TYR A 69 3.00 11.92 -11.23
N ILE A 70 3.82 11.04 -10.68
CA ILE A 70 3.39 9.88 -9.91
C ILE A 70 4.04 9.96 -8.54
N ALA A 71 3.25 10.27 -7.52
CA ALA A 71 3.71 10.35 -6.15
C ALA A 71 4.15 8.97 -5.65
N LYS A 72 5.35 8.90 -5.08
CA LYS A 72 5.83 7.68 -4.41
C LYS A 72 5.38 7.68 -2.96
N PRO A 73 4.75 6.61 -2.46
CA PRO A 73 4.39 6.51 -1.06
C PRO A 73 5.63 6.56 -0.17
N VAL A 74 5.67 7.52 0.75
CA VAL A 74 6.70 7.61 1.80
C VAL A 74 6.21 6.80 2.99
N GLY A 75 6.93 5.73 3.33
CA GLY A 75 6.55 4.82 4.42
C GLY A 75 6.78 5.44 5.79
N HIS A 76 5.82 5.24 6.69
CA HIS A 76 5.87 5.61 8.09
C HIS A 76 5.50 4.41 8.95
N ARG A 77 6.12 4.33 10.13
CA ARG A 77 5.77 3.34 11.15
C ARG A 77 5.69 4.02 12.50
N PHE A 78 4.62 3.75 13.24
CA PHE A 78 4.48 4.22 14.62
C PHE A 78 3.87 3.13 15.51
N SER A 79 4.11 3.23 16.82
CA SER A 79 3.57 2.25 17.76
C SER A 79 2.25 2.73 18.37
N PHE A 80 1.27 1.84 18.41
CA PHE A 80 -0.04 2.07 19.02
C PHE A 80 -0.49 0.83 19.82
N GLU A 81 -0.69 0.99 21.12
CA GLU A 81 -1.18 -0.06 22.06
C GLU A 81 -0.43 -1.41 21.91
N GLY A 82 0.89 -1.36 21.70
CA GLY A 82 1.75 -2.54 21.53
C GLY A 82 1.85 -3.09 20.10
N TRP A 83 1.18 -2.46 19.14
CA TRP A 83 1.26 -2.80 17.72
C TRP A 83 2.09 -1.78 16.94
N ASP A 84 2.87 -2.25 15.98
CA ASP A 84 3.48 -1.41 14.96
C ASP A 84 2.48 -1.16 13.83
N ILE A 85 2.18 0.08 13.57
CA ILE A 85 1.24 0.51 12.53
C ILE A 85 2.03 1.02 11.34
N ASP A 86 1.81 0.41 10.17
CA ASP A 86 2.36 0.89 8.91
C ASP A 86 1.40 1.90 8.28
N GLY A 87 1.96 2.96 7.74
CA GLY A 87 1.22 3.96 6.98
C GLY A 87 2.10 4.65 5.96
N TRP A 88 1.50 5.47 5.13
CA TRP A 88 2.19 6.12 4.03
C TRP A 88 1.66 7.52 3.79
N VAL A 89 2.52 8.35 3.19
CA VAL A 89 2.20 9.70 2.75
C VAL A 89 2.57 9.84 1.27
N LEU A 90 1.66 10.39 0.47
CA LEU A 90 1.93 10.86 -0.89
C LEU A 90 1.99 12.38 -0.85
N LEU A 91 3.12 12.93 -1.29
CA LEU A 91 3.33 14.37 -1.36
C LEU A 91 2.96 14.90 -2.76
N PRO A 92 2.54 16.15 -2.88
CA PRO A 92 2.34 16.79 -4.19
C PRO A 92 3.68 16.97 -4.94
N GLU A 93 3.62 17.16 -6.29
CA GLU A 93 4.78 17.21 -7.17
C GLU A 93 5.86 18.20 -6.71
N ASP A 94 5.46 19.42 -6.43
CA ASP A 94 6.36 20.50 -6.02
C ASP A 94 6.26 20.75 -4.51
N PHE A 95 6.34 19.68 -3.70
CA PHE A 95 6.30 19.82 -2.25
C PHE A 95 7.45 20.67 -1.75
N ASP A 96 7.11 21.79 -1.08
CA ASP A 96 8.03 22.77 -0.51
C ASP A 96 7.78 22.88 0.99
N GLU A 97 8.78 22.61 1.80
CA GLU A 97 8.69 22.67 3.26
C GLU A 97 8.31 24.06 3.80
N LYS A 98 8.37 25.11 2.97
CA LYS A 98 8.01 26.48 3.34
C LYS A 98 6.56 26.84 3.03
N LYS A 99 5.84 25.96 2.33
CA LYS A 99 4.43 26.17 1.96
C LYS A 99 3.50 25.41 2.90
N ARG A 100 2.21 25.72 2.79
CA ARG A 100 1.14 25.01 3.49
C ARG A 100 0.31 24.23 2.49
N TYR A 101 -0.17 23.06 2.92
CA TYR A 101 -0.90 22.13 2.06
C TYR A 101 -2.15 21.62 2.74
N PRO A 102 -3.28 21.56 2.04
CA PRO A 102 -4.42 20.79 2.51
C PRO A 102 -4.06 19.30 2.51
N ALA A 103 -4.67 18.54 3.40
CA ALA A 103 -4.40 17.11 3.46
C ALA A 103 -5.69 16.28 3.43
N LEU A 104 -5.57 15.04 2.97
CA LEU A 104 -6.63 14.05 2.93
C LEU A 104 -6.15 12.76 3.58
N LEU A 105 -6.88 12.33 4.61
CA LEU A 105 -6.73 11.00 5.19
C LEU A 105 -7.63 10.04 4.42
N ASN A 106 -7.04 9.00 3.84
CA ASN A 106 -7.79 7.88 3.26
C ASN A 106 -7.92 6.75 4.28
N ILE A 107 -9.13 6.27 4.47
CA ILE A 107 -9.44 5.19 5.42
C ILE A 107 -10.04 4.03 4.63
N HIS A 108 -9.37 2.86 4.65
CA HIS A 108 -9.94 1.68 4.03
C HIS A 108 -11.11 1.12 4.87
N GLY A 109 -12.08 0.55 4.17
CA GLY A 109 -13.16 -0.18 4.80
C GLY A 109 -12.86 -1.67 4.92
N GLY A 110 -13.84 -2.40 5.44
CA GLY A 110 -13.75 -3.84 5.50
C GLY A 110 -14.22 -4.42 6.84
N PRO A 111 -13.61 -4.17 8.01
CA PRO A 111 -12.31 -3.59 8.32
C PRO A 111 -11.14 -4.43 7.82
N ASN A 112 -11.38 -5.71 7.53
CA ASN A 112 -10.41 -6.69 7.08
C ASN A 112 -10.00 -6.40 5.64
N ALA A 113 -9.18 -5.37 5.47
CA ALA A 113 -8.53 -4.93 4.24
C ALA A 113 -7.15 -4.41 4.58
N VAL A 114 -6.35 -4.07 3.58
CA VAL A 114 -5.00 -3.58 3.77
C VAL A 114 -4.61 -2.61 2.67
N PHE A 115 -4.03 -1.48 3.04
CA PHE A 115 -3.27 -0.63 2.14
C PHE A 115 -1.84 -1.15 1.97
N SER A 116 -1.23 -0.78 0.85
CA SER A 116 0.18 -1.04 0.55
C SER A 116 0.78 0.13 -0.23
N THR A 117 1.97 -0.04 -0.76
CA THR A 117 2.61 0.89 -1.70
C THR A 117 2.07 0.77 -3.13
N ALA A 118 1.09 -0.10 -3.37
CA ALA A 118 0.49 -0.31 -4.67
C ALA A 118 -0.14 0.99 -5.23
N TYR A 119 -0.13 1.11 -6.56
CA TYR A 119 -0.75 2.24 -7.24
C TYR A 119 -2.23 2.40 -6.87
N SER A 120 -2.59 3.58 -6.39
CA SER A 120 -3.96 3.98 -6.13
C SER A 120 -4.28 5.24 -6.93
N HIS A 121 -5.14 5.12 -7.93
CA HIS A 121 -5.48 6.24 -8.82
C HIS A 121 -6.05 7.44 -8.04
N GLU A 122 -6.93 7.19 -7.10
CA GLU A 122 -7.56 8.23 -6.27
C GLU A 122 -6.52 9.04 -5.50
N MET A 123 -5.60 8.37 -4.82
CA MET A 123 -4.53 9.03 -4.05
C MET A 123 -3.56 9.79 -4.96
N GLN A 124 -3.27 9.27 -6.16
CA GLN A 124 -2.45 9.96 -7.15
C GLN A 124 -3.12 11.25 -7.64
N VAL A 125 -4.44 11.21 -7.86
CA VAL A 125 -5.20 12.41 -8.25
C VAL A 125 -5.13 13.47 -7.15
N TRP A 126 -5.28 13.10 -5.88
CA TRP A 126 -5.18 14.06 -4.77
C TRP A 126 -3.79 14.68 -4.69
N ALA A 127 -2.73 13.88 -4.76
CA ALA A 127 -1.36 14.38 -4.75
C ALA A 127 -1.09 15.33 -5.95
N ALA A 128 -1.56 14.97 -7.16
CA ALA A 128 -1.44 15.81 -8.34
C ALA A 128 -2.25 17.12 -8.25
N GLN A 129 -3.29 17.17 -7.42
CA GLN A 129 -4.07 18.39 -7.14
C GLN A 129 -3.50 19.23 -5.99
N GLY A 130 -2.33 18.87 -5.48
CA GLY A 130 -1.65 19.64 -4.45
C GLY A 130 -2.02 19.27 -3.01
N TYR A 131 -2.71 18.16 -2.78
CA TYR A 131 -2.99 17.65 -1.45
C TYR A 131 -1.86 16.74 -0.94
N VAL A 132 -1.60 16.78 0.36
CA VAL A 132 -0.88 15.70 1.04
C VAL A 132 -1.89 14.58 1.32
N ALA A 133 -1.77 13.45 0.65
CA ALA A 133 -2.61 12.30 0.90
C ALA A 133 -1.90 11.33 1.84
N PHE A 134 -2.57 10.84 2.90
CA PHE A 134 -1.98 9.90 3.82
C PHE A 134 -2.97 8.82 4.28
N TYR A 135 -2.44 7.67 4.67
CA TYR A 135 -3.23 6.50 5.04
C TYR A 135 -2.41 5.54 5.88
N CYS A 136 -3.06 4.67 6.65
CA CYS A 136 -2.42 3.64 7.44
C CYS A 136 -3.25 2.35 7.46
N ASN A 137 -2.65 1.28 7.99
CA ASN A 137 -3.34 0.04 8.32
C ASN A 137 -3.59 0.02 9.84
N PRO A 138 -4.73 0.53 10.32
CA PRO A 138 -5.05 0.54 11.74
C PRO A 138 -5.27 -0.88 12.29
N VAL A 139 -5.39 -1.00 13.62
CA VAL A 139 -5.87 -2.23 14.25
C VAL A 139 -7.21 -2.61 13.61
N GLY A 140 -7.39 -3.88 13.27
CA GLY A 140 -8.53 -4.38 12.48
C GLY A 140 -8.17 -4.70 11.01
N SER A 141 -7.02 -4.19 10.50
CA SER A 141 -6.55 -4.49 9.14
C SER A 141 -5.99 -5.90 9.03
N GLU A 142 -5.89 -6.39 7.79
CA GLU A 142 -5.25 -7.68 7.49
C GLU A 142 -3.71 -7.61 7.56
N GLY A 143 -3.06 -8.79 7.43
CA GLY A 143 -1.62 -8.93 7.23
C GLY A 143 -0.79 -9.10 8.50
N ARG A 144 -1.40 -9.02 9.70
CA ARG A 144 -0.71 -9.16 11.00
C ARG A 144 -1.28 -10.24 11.92
N GLY A 145 -2.13 -11.14 11.37
CA GLY A 145 -2.75 -12.25 12.08
C GLY A 145 -4.01 -11.86 12.85
N ASP A 146 -4.67 -12.88 13.37
CA ASP A 146 -6.03 -12.79 13.94
C ASP A 146 -6.14 -11.81 15.11
N ALA A 147 -5.13 -11.77 15.98
CA ALA A 147 -5.15 -10.87 17.14
C ALA A 147 -5.15 -9.38 16.77
N PHE A 148 -4.52 -9.02 15.66
CA PHE A 148 -4.53 -7.66 15.12
C PHE A 148 -5.82 -7.36 14.36
N MET A 149 -6.30 -8.34 13.59
CA MET A 149 -7.46 -8.20 12.70
C MET A 149 -8.79 -8.23 13.45
N ASN A 150 -8.87 -8.94 14.57
CA ASN A 150 -10.12 -9.16 15.29
C ASN A 150 -10.48 -7.97 16.19
N ILE A 151 -11.35 -7.09 15.68
CA ILE A 151 -11.95 -5.98 16.41
C ILE A 151 -13.47 -6.15 16.57
N HIS A 152 -13.96 -7.41 16.54
CA HIS A 152 -15.38 -7.68 16.77
C HIS A 152 -15.84 -7.15 18.12
N GLY A 153 -16.93 -6.36 18.08
CA GLY A 153 -17.49 -5.71 19.27
C GLY A 153 -16.83 -4.39 19.69
N ASP A 154 -15.76 -3.95 18.96
CA ASP A 154 -15.07 -2.67 19.23
C ASP A 154 -14.88 -1.81 17.95
N PHE A 155 -15.79 -1.95 16.97
CA PHE A 155 -15.81 -1.09 15.79
C PHE A 155 -15.99 0.37 16.19
N GLY A 156 -15.15 1.26 15.63
CA GLY A 156 -15.11 2.68 16.02
C GLY A 156 -14.43 2.93 17.36
N GLY A 157 -13.83 1.89 17.96
CA GLY A 157 -13.06 1.95 19.19
C GLY A 157 -11.56 2.01 18.93
N ALA A 158 -10.89 0.85 18.93
CA ALA A 158 -9.44 0.76 18.77
C ALA A 158 -8.97 1.23 17.38
N ASP A 159 -9.70 0.86 16.32
CA ASP A 159 -9.47 1.30 14.96
C ASP A 159 -9.51 2.83 14.81
N TYR A 160 -10.58 3.47 15.35
CA TYR A 160 -10.70 4.94 15.32
C TYR A 160 -9.58 5.62 16.11
N ARG A 161 -9.28 5.15 17.34
CA ARG A 161 -8.18 5.73 18.14
C ARG A 161 -6.84 5.59 17.42
N CYS A 162 -6.60 4.44 16.77
CA CYS A 162 -5.39 4.18 16.00
C CYS A 162 -5.26 5.17 14.83
N ILE A 163 -6.32 5.35 14.05
CA ILE A 163 -6.37 6.29 12.92
C ILE A 163 -6.11 7.73 13.39
N MET A 164 -6.76 8.16 14.48
CA MET A 164 -6.56 9.52 15.02
C MET A 164 -5.13 9.73 15.53
N ARG A 165 -4.55 8.74 16.20
CA ARG A 165 -3.15 8.80 16.66
C ARG A 165 -2.16 8.82 15.49
N PHE A 166 -2.46 8.07 14.41
CA PHE A 166 -1.66 8.16 13.18
C PHE A 166 -1.79 9.55 12.54
N THR A 167 -2.98 10.13 12.53
CA THR A 167 -3.21 11.50 12.04
C THR A 167 -2.36 12.48 12.81
N ASP A 168 -2.40 12.46 14.15
CA ASP A 168 -1.57 13.32 14.99
C ASP A 168 -0.08 13.15 14.68
N TYR A 169 0.38 11.89 14.55
CA TYR A 169 1.76 11.58 14.19
C TYR A 169 2.14 12.19 12.84
N ILE A 170 1.30 12.07 11.81
CA ILE A 170 1.58 12.68 10.49
C ILE A 170 1.61 14.21 10.55
N LEU A 171 0.72 14.83 11.33
CA LEU A 171 0.73 16.28 11.52
C LEU A 171 1.98 16.79 12.26
N GLU A 172 2.60 15.95 13.09
CA GLU A 172 3.91 16.23 13.70
C GLU A 172 5.05 16.09 12.71
N GLN A 173 5.03 15.06 11.85
CA GLN A 173 6.06 14.82 10.84
C GLN A 173 6.01 15.83 9.69
N TYR A 174 4.82 16.32 9.35
CA TYR A 174 4.57 17.26 8.26
C TYR A 174 3.87 18.53 8.78
N PRO A 175 4.61 19.45 9.45
CA PRO A 175 4.04 20.70 9.97
C PRO A 175 3.52 21.64 8.86
N GLN A 176 3.78 21.31 7.59
CA GLN A 176 3.25 21.99 6.41
C GLN A 176 1.78 21.70 6.14
N ILE A 177 1.20 20.70 6.79
CA ILE A 177 -0.24 20.40 6.66
C ILE A 177 -1.06 21.46 7.40
N ASP A 178 -2.10 22.00 6.73
CA ASP A 178 -3.07 22.88 7.35
C ASP A 178 -3.96 22.08 8.32
N ARG A 179 -4.17 22.64 9.52
CA ARG A 179 -4.98 22.05 10.60
C ARG A 179 -6.37 22.65 10.65
#